data_da2c8666e986a959f4a9aaf2e474aef2
#
_entry.id   da2c8666e986a959f4a9aaf2e474aef2
#
_cell.length_a   1.000
_cell.length_b   1.000
_cell.length_c   1.000
_cell.angle_alpha   90.00
_cell.angle_beta   90.00
_cell.angle_gamma   90.00
#
_symmetry.space_group_name_H-M   'P 1'
#
loop_
_entity.id
_entity.type
_entity.pdbx_description
1 polymer ?
#
loop_
_entity_poly.entity_id
_entity_poly.type
_entity_poly.pdbx_seq_one_letter_code
_entity_poly.pdbx_strand_id
1 'polypeptide(L)'
;MKRLRFLTMIAVFTALFIGCEEPIDGTDTQNGGSNSGTEVDYTKFQCLQTLEGHANNVNSVAYSPDGTKIISGSGDKTIKIWDTNTGECLKTLEGHSETVFSVAFSPDGTKIISGSADETVKIWNANTGECLKTLEGHSDLVNSVAYSPDGTKIISGSLDETIKIWDANTGECLQTLE
;
A
#
# COMPACT_ATOMS: atom_id res chain seq x y z
N MET A 1 -23.93 -25.33 4.50
CA MET A 1 -23.49 -24.08 3.84
C MET A 1 -22.90 -23.17 4.92
N LYS A 2 -21.56 -23.19 5.08
CA LYS A 2 -20.84 -22.33 6.04
C LYS A 2 -20.34 -21.11 5.27
N ARG A 3 -20.85 -19.92 5.61
CA ARG A 3 -20.35 -18.65 5.06
C ARG A 3 -18.98 -18.37 5.67
N LEU A 4 -17.93 -18.49 4.88
CA LEU A 4 -16.57 -18.07 5.23
C LEU A 4 -16.53 -16.53 5.15
N ARG A 5 -16.35 -15.88 6.30
CA ARG A 5 -16.13 -14.44 6.36
C ARG A 5 -14.64 -14.20 6.05
N PHE A 6 -14.36 -13.61 4.90
CA PHE A 6 -13.03 -13.10 4.57
C PHE A 6 -12.67 -11.95 5.54
N LEU A 7 -11.68 -12.20 6.35
CA LEU A 7 -11.05 -11.15 7.16
C LEU A 7 -10.11 -10.36 6.25
N THR A 8 -10.46 -9.12 5.95
CA THR A 8 -9.60 -8.19 5.23
C THR A 8 -8.38 -7.89 6.11
N MET A 9 -7.23 -8.42 5.75
CA MET A 9 -5.97 -8.10 6.41
C MET A 9 -5.50 -6.73 5.89
N ILE A 10 -5.68 -5.71 6.73
CA ILE A 10 -5.16 -4.34 6.50
C ILE A 10 -3.64 -4.41 6.60
N ALA A 11 -2.94 -4.00 5.54
CA ALA A 11 -1.51 -3.80 5.56
C ALA A 11 -1.15 -2.78 6.65
N VAL A 12 -0.49 -3.25 7.71
CA VAL A 12 -0.05 -2.40 8.82
C VAL A 12 1.15 -1.59 8.37
N PHE A 13 0.94 -0.32 8.09
CA PHE A 13 2.01 0.66 8.11
C PHE A 13 2.53 0.74 9.55
N THR A 14 3.79 0.42 9.77
CA THR A 14 4.51 0.73 11.00
C THR A 14 4.72 2.24 11.11
N ALA A 15 3.64 2.96 11.44
CA ALA A 15 3.78 4.25 12.08
C ALA A 15 4.07 3.97 13.56
N LEU A 16 5.18 4.51 14.02
CA LEU A 16 5.59 4.48 15.42
C LEU A 16 4.50 5.16 16.27
N PHE A 17 3.56 4.39 16.84
CA PHE A 17 2.59 4.90 17.81
C PHE A 17 3.22 4.83 19.20
N ILE A 18 3.64 5.98 19.69
CA ILE A 18 3.84 6.22 21.13
C ILE A 18 2.46 6.47 21.69
N GLY A 19 1.98 5.50 22.48
CA GLY A 19 0.95 5.65 23.50
C GLY A 19 -0.44 6.09 23.04
N CYS A 20 -1.34 5.13 22.77
CA CYS A 20 -2.78 5.34 22.95
C CYS A 20 -3.16 4.81 24.33
N GLU A 21 -3.37 5.71 25.27
CA GLU A 21 -4.10 5.41 26.50
C GLU A 21 -5.61 5.42 26.21
N GLU A 22 -6.33 4.47 26.78
CA GLU A 22 -7.80 4.34 26.72
C GLU A 22 -8.50 5.58 27.29
N PRO A 23 -9.73 5.93 26.83
CA PRO A 23 -10.46 7.06 27.41
C PRO A 23 -10.89 6.73 28.82
N ILE A 24 -10.28 7.39 29.81
CA ILE A 24 -10.76 7.39 31.16
C ILE A 24 -12.00 8.29 31.28
N ASP A 25 -13.09 7.68 31.80
CA ASP A 25 -14.32 8.35 32.21
C ASP A 25 -14.01 9.47 33.22
N GLY A 26 -14.58 10.64 32.96
CA GLY A 26 -14.26 11.85 33.66
C GLY A 26 -14.77 11.87 35.11
N THR A 27 -13.94 12.35 35.97
CA THR A 27 -14.13 13.33 37.04
C THR A 27 -12.91 13.28 37.93
N ASP A 28 -11.97 14.20 37.76
CA ASP A 28 -11.24 14.72 38.92
C ASP A 28 -10.79 16.16 38.69
N THR A 29 -11.04 16.95 39.70
CA THR A 29 -10.83 18.38 39.79
C THR A 29 -9.42 18.70 40.25
N GLN A 30 -8.78 19.69 39.57
CA GLN A 30 -7.77 20.60 40.10
C GLN A 30 -6.37 20.05 40.42
N ASN A 31 -5.40 20.32 39.54
CA ASN A 31 -4.24 21.09 40.02
C ASN A 31 -3.43 21.70 38.87
N GLY A 32 -3.07 22.96 39.02
CA GLY A 32 -2.42 23.76 38.00
C GLY A 32 -0.97 23.33 37.71
N GLY A 33 -0.69 23.07 36.46
CA GLY A 33 0.65 22.93 35.87
C GLY A 33 0.57 23.33 34.41
N SER A 34 1.09 24.50 34.05
CA SER A 34 1.15 24.97 32.69
C SER A 34 2.12 24.12 31.88
N ASN A 35 1.59 23.17 31.15
CA ASN A 35 2.33 22.46 30.12
C ASN A 35 1.82 23.01 28.78
N SER A 36 2.61 23.83 28.08
CA SER A 36 2.31 24.35 26.77
C SER A 36 2.56 23.28 25.69
N GLY A 37 1.99 22.09 25.88
CA GLY A 37 1.81 21.12 24.81
C GLY A 37 0.62 21.57 23.97
N THR A 38 0.80 21.74 22.68
CA THR A 38 -0.31 21.94 21.75
C THR A 38 -1.20 20.70 21.84
N GLU A 39 -2.33 20.86 22.53
CA GLU A 39 -3.37 19.84 22.62
C GLU A 39 -3.89 19.60 21.20
N VAL A 40 -3.66 18.40 20.67
CA VAL A 40 -4.16 18.04 19.33
C VAL A 40 -5.66 17.78 19.47
N ASP A 41 -6.46 18.69 18.95
CA ASP A 41 -7.92 18.53 18.91
C ASP A 41 -8.32 17.45 17.88
N TYR A 42 -8.52 16.24 18.37
CA TYR A 42 -8.94 15.08 17.58
C TYR A 42 -10.40 15.15 17.07
N THR A 43 -11.17 16.18 17.46
CA THR A 43 -12.58 16.31 17.05
C THR A 43 -12.77 16.87 15.62
N LYS A 44 -11.67 17.27 14.97
CA LYS A 44 -11.69 17.95 13.67
C LYS A 44 -11.10 17.15 12.51
N PHE A 45 -11.10 15.80 12.59
CA PHE A 45 -10.71 15.00 11.43
C PHE A 45 -11.80 15.12 10.36
N GLN A 46 -11.45 15.75 9.26
CA GLN A 46 -12.31 15.87 8.08
C GLN A 46 -11.66 15.14 6.92
N CYS A 47 -12.46 14.42 6.13
CA CYS A 47 -12.03 13.95 4.82
C CYS A 47 -11.79 15.17 3.93
N LEU A 48 -10.56 15.39 3.54
CA LEU A 48 -10.18 16.54 2.70
C LEU A 48 -10.61 16.32 1.25
N GLN A 49 -10.54 15.08 0.76
CA GLN A 49 -10.84 14.73 -0.62
C GLN A 49 -11.17 13.26 -0.75
N THR A 50 -12.11 12.93 -1.65
CA THR A 50 -12.40 11.56 -2.08
C THR A 50 -11.95 11.41 -3.54
N LEU A 51 -11.16 10.36 -3.83
CA LEU A 51 -10.70 10.02 -5.17
C LEU A 51 -11.61 8.92 -5.73
N GLU A 52 -12.36 9.22 -6.79
CA GLU A 52 -13.29 8.30 -7.41
C GLU A 52 -12.81 7.87 -8.79
N GLY A 53 -13.06 6.61 -9.18
CA GLY A 53 -12.71 6.14 -10.52
C GLY A 53 -12.37 4.67 -10.63
N HIS A 54 -12.10 3.95 -9.52
CA HIS A 54 -12.04 2.50 -9.55
C HIS A 54 -13.45 1.89 -9.66
N ALA A 55 -13.56 0.78 -10.41
CA ALA A 55 -14.84 0.08 -10.60
C ALA A 55 -15.08 -1.04 -9.57
N ASN A 56 -14.13 -1.26 -8.65
CA ASN A 56 -14.22 -2.27 -7.59
C ASN A 56 -13.43 -1.78 -6.36
N ASN A 57 -13.40 -2.60 -5.29
CA ASN A 57 -12.74 -2.30 -4.04
C ASN A 57 -11.29 -1.83 -4.25
N VAL A 58 -10.90 -0.78 -3.56
CA VAL A 58 -9.49 -0.36 -3.44
C VAL A 58 -8.86 -1.14 -2.29
N ASN A 59 -7.84 -1.94 -2.59
CA ASN A 59 -7.21 -2.84 -1.63
C ASN A 59 -5.93 -2.28 -1.04
N SER A 60 -5.26 -1.38 -1.76
CA SER A 60 -3.97 -0.82 -1.34
C SER A 60 -3.79 0.58 -1.89
N VAL A 61 -3.18 1.44 -1.09
CA VAL A 61 -2.80 2.80 -1.47
C VAL A 61 -1.42 3.13 -0.95
N ALA A 62 -0.68 3.98 -1.68
CA ALA A 62 0.60 4.50 -1.22
C ALA A 62 0.85 5.90 -1.79
N TYR A 63 1.58 6.73 -1.03
CA TYR A 63 2.13 7.99 -1.53
C TYR A 63 3.45 7.76 -2.28
N SER A 64 3.72 8.59 -3.28
CA SER A 64 5.07 8.74 -3.82
C SER A 64 6.00 9.32 -2.76
N PRO A 65 7.33 9.04 -2.82
CA PRO A 65 8.29 9.56 -1.84
C PRO A 65 8.33 11.08 -1.74
N ASP A 66 8.01 11.79 -2.81
CA ASP A 66 7.92 13.26 -2.88
C ASP A 66 6.53 13.79 -2.46
N GLY A 67 5.57 12.91 -2.16
CA GLY A 67 4.21 13.25 -1.76
C GLY A 67 3.33 13.84 -2.86
N THR A 68 3.80 13.93 -4.11
CA THR A 68 3.04 14.58 -5.20
C THR A 68 2.01 13.67 -5.86
N LYS A 69 2.16 12.34 -5.69
CA LYS A 69 1.28 11.33 -6.28
C LYS A 69 0.79 10.33 -5.24
N ILE A 70 -0.36 9.75 -5.53
CA ILE A 70 -0.90 8.58 -4.84
C ILE A 70 -1.04 7.47 -5.87
N ILE A 71 -0.80 6.22 -5.47
CA ILE A 71 -1.16 5.04 -6.25
C ILE A 71 -2.19 4.23 -5.49
N SER A 72 -3.08 3.57 -6.23
CA SER A 72 -4.07 2.66 -5.69
C SER A 72 -4.15 1.38 -6.52
N GLY A 73 -4.23 0.23 -5.85
CA GLY A 73 -4.47 -1.09 -6.45
C GLY A 73 -5.87 -1.57 -6.10
N SER A 74 -6.55 -2.17 -7.06
CA SER A 74 -7.99 -2.46 -6.96
C SER A 74 -8.37 -3.88 -7.41
N GLY A 75 -9.55 -4.31 -6.93
CA GLY A 75 -10.27 -5.47 -7.42
C GLY A 75 -10.77 -5.35 -8.86
N ASP A 76 -10.70 -4.16 -9.46
CA ASP A 76 -10.96 -3.96 -10.89
C ASP A 76 -9.75 -4.35 -11.77
N LYS A 77 -8.71 -4.94 -11.17
CA LYS A 77 -7.49 -5.44 -11.81
C LYS A 77 -6.54 -4.34 -12.29
N THR A 78 -6.82 -3.09 -11.94
CA THR A 78 -6.03 -1.93 -12.36
C THR A 78 -5.28 -1.30 -11.19
N ILE A 79 -4.25 -0.54 -11.55
CA ILE A 79 -3.59 0.40 -10.66
C ILE A 79 -3.87 1.79 -11.22
N LYS A 80 -4.17 2.76 -10.35
CA LYS A 80 -4.33 4.15 -10.75
C LYS A 80 -3.28 5.02 -10.07
N ILE A 81 -2.81 6.03 -10.81
CA ILE A 81 -1.92 7.08 -10.32
C ILE A 81 -2.73 8.36 -10.29
N TRP A 82 -2.72 9.05 -9.14
CA TRP A 82 -3.50 10.25 -8.87
C TRP A 82 -2.57 11.42 -8.51
N ASP A 83 -2.95 12.62 -8.87
CA ASP A 83 -2.33 13.84 -8.37
C ASP A 83 -2.83 14.13 -6.96
N THR A 84 -1.93 14.34 -6.01
CA THR A 84 -2.28 14.56 -4.60
C THR A 84 -3.01 15.88 -4.36
N ASN A 85 -2.75 16.92 -5.16
CA ASN A 85 -3.32 18.23 -4.95
C ASN A 85 -4.68 18.39 -5.63
N THR A 86 -4.81 17.86 -6.85
CA THR A 86 -6.04 18.02 -7.64
C THR A 86 -7.01 16.86 -7.46
N GLY A 87 -6.51 15.67 -7.07
CA GLY A 87 -7.28 14.43 -7.00
C GLY A 87 -7.58 13.81 -8.36
N GLU A 88 -7.03 14.36 -9.43
CA GLU A 88 -7.22 13.83 -10.78
C GLU A 88 -6.49 12.50 -10.98
N CYS A 89 -7.16 11.56 -11.64
CA CYS A 89 -6.52 10.33 -12.10
C CYS A 89 -5.61 10.65 -13.29
N LEU A 90 -4.29 10.60 -13.04
CA LEU A 90 -3.29 10.87 -14.06
C LEU A 90 -3.12 9.71 -15.04
N LYS A 91 -3.21 8.48 -14.52
CA LYS A 91 -3.01 7.24 -15.31
C LYS A 91 -3.78 6.07 -14.73
N THR A 92 -4.16 5.15 -15.62
CA THR A 92 -4.60 3.80 -15.27
C THR A 92 -3.62 2.81 -15.88
N LEU A 93 -3.04 1.94 -15.04
CA LEU A 93 -2.11 0.89 -15.44
C LEU A 93 -2.91 -0.42 -15.53
N GLU A 94 -2.94 -0.98 -16.73
CA GLU A 94 -3.59 -2.23 -17.06
C GLU A 94 -2.56 -3.32 -17.36
N GLY A 95 -2.86 -4.58 -17.02
CA GLY A 95 -1.96 -5.70 -17.33
C GLY A 95 -1.99 -6.83 -16.33
N HIS A 96 -2.51 -6.62 -15.09
CA HIS A 96 -2.90 -7.72 -14.22
C HIS A 96 -4.20 -8.36 -14.74
N SER A 97 -4.26 -9.70 -14.70
CA SER A 97 -5.46 -10.43 -15.14
C SER A 97 -6.47 -10.64 -13.99
N GLU A 98 -6.05 -10.37 -12.75
CA GLU A 98 -6.87 -10.52 -11.55
C GLU A 98 -6.66 -9.35 -10.56
N THR A 99 -7.36 -9.39 -9.42
CA THR A 99 -7.33 -8.39 -8.35
C THR A 99 -5.92 -7.98 -7.95
N VAL A 100 -5.65 -6.67 -7.89
CA VAL A 100 -4.43 -6.11 -7.32
C VAL A 100 -4.62 -5.92 -5.81
N PHE A 101 -3.79 -6.58 -5.00
CA PHE A 101 -3.88 -6.55 -3.55
C PHE A 101 -2.92 -5.57 -2.89
N SER A 102 -1.76 -5.34 -3.49
CA SER A 102 -0.72 -4.51 -2.88
C SER A 102 0.01 -3.69 -3.93
N VAL A 103 0.33 -2.44 -3.60
CA VAL A 103 1.12 -1.54 -4.44
C VAL A 103 2.12 -0.77 -3.59
N ALA A 104 3.29 -0.46 -4.16
CA ALA A 104 4.27 0.41 -3.52
C ALA A 104 5.09 1.17 -4.56
N PHE A 105 5.59 2.36 -4.19
CA PHE A 105 6.61 3.07 -4.96
C PHE A 105 8.02 2.56 -4.62
N SER A 106 8.93 2.65 -5.57
CA SER A 106 10.36 2.59 -5.28
C SER A 106 10.80 3.81 -4.45
N PRO A 107 11.87 3.71 -3.66
CA PRO A 107 12.36 4.81 -2.82
C PRO A 107 12.71 6.08 -3.62
N ASP A 108 13.07 5.94 -4.88
CA ASP A 108 13.36 7.05 -5.80
C ASP A 108 12.11 7.58 -6.54
N GLY A 109 10.94 6.95 -6.33
CA GLY A 109 9.67 7.33 -6.97
C GLY A 109 9.58 7.04 -8.48
N THR A 110 10.58 6.40 -9.08
CA THR A 110 10.62 6.16 -10.53
C THR A 110 9.85 4.93 -10.98
N LYS A 111 9.65 3.98 -10.08
CA LYS A 111 8.97 2.71 -10.33
C LYS A 111 7.83 2.48 -9.34
N ILE A 112 6.90 1.64 -9.76
CA ILE A 112 5.82 1.10 -8.92
C ILE A 112 5.95 -0.42 -8.97
N ILE A 113 5.64 -1.10 -7.86
CA ILE A 113 5.45 -2.56 -7.82
C ILE A 113 4.02 -2.86 -7.42
N SER A 114 3.52 -3.99 -7.91
CA SER A 114 2.20 -4.51 -7.55
C SER A 114 2.21 -6.00 -7.37
N GLY A 115 1.43 -6.50 -6.42
CA GLY A 115 1.13 -7.91 -6.20
C GLY A 115 -0.34 -8.19 -6.46
N SER A 116 -0.64 -9.32 -7.10
CA SER A 116 -1.98 -9.63 -7.58
C SER A 116 -2.39 -11.08 -7.33
N ALA A 117 -3.71 -11.31 -7.41
CA ALA A 117 -4.30 -12.63 -7.43
C ALA A 117 -3.93 -13.45 -8.69
N ASP A 118 -3.32 -12.83 -9.69
CA ASP A 118 -2.78 -13.53 -10.86
C ASP A 118 -1.41 -14.19 -10.59
N GLU A 119 -1.04 -14.32 -9.30
CA GLU A 119 0.18 -14.98 -8.80
C GLU A 119 1.49 -14.23 -9.19
N THR A 120 1.38 -13.04 -9.77
CA THR A 120 2.53 -12.28 -10.25
C THR A 120 2.81 -11.04 -9.42
N VAL A 121 4.08 -10.63 -9.42
CA VAL A 121 4.49 -9.26 -9.09
C VAL A 121 4.84 -8.55 -10.38
N LYS A 122 4.37 -7.31 -10.57
CA LYS A 122 4.74 -6.50 -11.73
C LYS A 122 5.50 -5.24 -11.30
N ILE A 123 6.46 -4.84 -12.14
CA ILE A 123 7.22 -3.60 -12.00
C ILE A 123 6.79 -2.67 -13.12
N TRP A 124 6.43 -1.44 -12.78
CA TRP A 124 5.91 -0.44 -13.71
C TRP A 124 6.78 0.82 -13.69
N ASN A 125 6.87 1.50 -14.82
CA ASN A 125 7.41 2.85 -14.86
C ASN A 125 6.37 3.86 -14.32
N ALA A 126 6.70 4.58 -13.25
CA ALA A 126 5.77 5.51 -12.61
C ALA A 126 5.40 6.71 -13.48
N ASN A 127 6.24 7.06 -14.47
CA ASN A 127 6.00 8.21 -15.34
C ASN A 127 5.26 7.83 -16.63
N THR A 128 5.62 6.70 -17.26
CA THR A 128 4.97 6.27 -18.51
C THR A 128 3.74 5.40 -18.26
N GLY A 129 3.70 4.65 -17.16
CA GLY A 129 2.67 3.65 -16.84
C GLY A 129 2.93 2.29 -17.47
N GLU A 130 4.05 2.13 -18.19
CA GLU A 130 4.40 0.86 -18.86
C GLU A 130 4.79 -0.22 -17.85
N CYS A 131 4.34 -1.46 -18.08
CA CYS A 131 4.83 -2.63 -17.37
C CYS A 131 6.25 -2.95 -17.87
N LEU A 132 7.22 -2.78 -16.98
CA LEU A 132 8.63 -3.05 -17.29
C LEU A 132 8.98 -4.53 -17.14
N LYS A 133 8.40 -5.20 -16.15
CA LYS A 133 8.66 -6.61 -15.83
C LYS A 133 7.46 -7.26 -15.17
N THR A 134 7.34 -8.57 -15.42
CA THR A 134 6.48 -9.49 -14.65
C THR A 134 7.39 -10.51 -13.96
N LEU A 135 7.27 -10.62 -12.66
CA LEU A 135 8.00 -11.58 -11.84
C LEU A 135 7.07 -12.74 -11.55
N GLU A 136 7.42 -13.90 -12.09
CA GLU A 136 6.69 -15.16 -11.95
C GLU A 136 7.41 -16.10 -11.00
N GLY A 137 6.68 -16.94 -10.28
CA GLY A 137 7.27 -17.95 -9.40
C GLY A 137 6.52 -18.20 -8.10
N HIS A 138 5.56 -17.35 -7.69
CA HIS A 138 4.55 -17.72 -6.72
C HIS A 138 3.53 -18.65 -7.36
N SER A 139 2.97 -19.55 -6.55
CA SER A 139 1.97 -20.55 -6.99
C SER A 139 0.56 -20.26 -6.42
N ASP A 140 0.40 -19.11 -5.78
CA ASP A 140 -0.88 -18.59 -5.30
C ASP A 140 -0.80 -17.05 -5.26
N LEU A 141 -1.91 -16.41 -4.95
CA LEU A 141 -2.05 -14.95 -4.98
C LEU A 141 -0.96 -14.24 -4.16
N VAL A 142 -0.47 -13.13 -4.70
CA VAL A 142 0.50 -12.25 -4.03
C VAL A 142 -0.26 -11.15 -3.30
N ASN A 143 -0.25 -11.20 -1.96
CA ASN A 143 -1.03 -10.28 -1.11
C ASN A 143 -0.23 -9.10 -0.56
N SER A 144 1.10 -9.12 -0.65
CA SER A 144 1.95 -8.04 -0.14
C SER A 144 3.22 -7.90 -0.96
N VAL A 145 3.62 -6.65 -1.23
CA VAL A 145 4.89 -6.33 -1.87
C VAL A 145 5.53 -5.10 -1.22
N ALA A 146 6.86 -5.07 -1.17
CA ALA A 146 7.60 -3.90 -0.73
C ALA A 146 8.97 -3.82 -1.40
N TYR A 147 9.50 -2.59 -1.54
CA TYR A 147 10.91 -2.37 -1.86
C TYR A 147 11.77 -2.40 -0.60
N SER A 148 13.03 -2.82 -0.74
CA SER A 148 14.06 -2.51 0.24
C SER A 148 14.30 -1.00 0.30
N PRO A 149 14.78 -0.45 1.45
CA PRO A 149 15.03 0.98 1.59
C PRO A 149 16.01 1.56 0.57
N ASP A 150 16.94 0.75 0.07
CA ASP A 150 17.92 1.12 -0.96
C ASP A 150 17.39 0.94 -2.39
N GLY A 151 16.16 0.38 -2.56
CA GLY A 151 15.53 0.14 -3.85
C GLY A 151 16.14 -0.99 -4.68
N THR A 152 17.12 -1.74 -4.12
CA THR A 152 17.82 -2.80 -4.88
C THR A 152 17.07 -4.12 -4.91
N LYS A 153 16.17 -4.34 -3.94
CA LYS A 153 15.40 -5.58 -3.80
C LYS A 153 13.92 -5.31 -3.69
N ILE A 154 13.14 -6.30 -4.06
CA ILE A 154 11.71 -6.39 -3.83
C ILE A 154 11.45 -7.62 -2.96
N ILE A 155 10.51 -7.52 -2.04
CA ILE A 155 9.97 -8.66 -1.31
C ILE A 155 8.50 -8.82 -1.67
N SER A 156 8.05 -10.06 -1.74
CA SER A 156 6.64 -10.42 -1.93
C SER A 156 6.22 -11.52 -0.99
N GLY A 157 5.03 -11.41 -0.44
CA GLY A 157 4.37 -12.44 0.35
C GLY A 157 3.14 -12.97 -0.40
N SER A 158 2.91 -14.26 -0.30
CA SER A 158 1.85 -14.96 -1.04
C SER A 158 1.08 -15.92 -0.14
N LEU A 159 -0.12 -16.30 -0.59
CA LEU A 159 -0.88 -17.42 0.02
C LEU A 159 -0.25 -18.78 -0.27
N ASP A 160 0.78 -18.87 -1.11
CA ASP A 160 1.60 -20.08 -1.27
C ASP A 160 2.50 -20.37 -0.05
N GLU A 161 2.27 -19.61 1.07
CA GLU A 161 2.98 -19.73 2.34
C GLU A 161 4.45 -19.28 2.27
N THR A 162 4.90 -18.68 1.15
CA THR A 162 6.28 -18.24 0.97
C THR A 162 6.43 -16.72 0.92
N ILE A 163 7.64 -16.26 1.27
CA ILE A 163 8.14 -14.94 0.94
C ILE A 163 9.23 -15.10 -0.12
N LYS A 164 9.18 -14.30 -1.17
CA LYS A 164 10.24 -14.25 -2.17
C LYS A 164 10.96 -12.92 -2.15
N ILE A 165 12.28 -12.98 -2.36
CA ILE A 165 13.16 -11.82 -2.48
C ILE A 165 13.65 -11.78 -3.94
N TRP A 166 13.47 -10.64 -4.58
CA TRP A 166 13.77 -10.43 -5.99
C TRP A 166 14.80 -9.32 -6.16
N ASP A 167 15.66 -9.44 -7.15
CA ASP A 167 16.48 -8.31 -7.61
C ASP A 167 15.58 -7.32 -8.37
N ALA A 168 15.56 -6.07 -7.95
CA ALA A 168 14.66 -5.04 -8.50
C ALA A 168 15.05 -4.61 -9.93
N ASN A 169 16.27 -4.90 -10.38
CA ASN A 169 16.76 -4.54 -11.71
C ASN A 169 16.63 -5.70 -12.71
N THR A 170 17.05 -6.90 -12.30
CA THR A 170 16.98 -8.08 -13.18
C THR A 170 15.62 -8.75 -13.15
N GLY A 171 14.92 -8.70 -12.01
CA GLY A 171 13.66 -9.43 -11.78
C GLY A 171 13.88 -10.88 -11.38
N GLU A 172 15.12 -11.30 -11.15
CA GLU A 172 15.44 -12.65 -10.71
C GLU A 172 15.03 -12.90 -9.26
N CYS A 173 14.47 -14.08 -8.99
CA CYS A 173 14.23 -14.51 -7.62
C CYS A 173 15.55 -14.90 -6.97
N LEU A 174 15.98 -14.13 -5.97
CA LEU A 174 17.23 -14.36 -5.26
C LEU A 174 17.06 -15.39 -4.15
N GLN A 175 15.89 -15.44 -3.52
CA GLN A 175 15.64 -16.32 -2.38
C GLN A 175 14.14 -16.55 -2.19
N THR A 176 13.79 -17.76 -1.75
CA THR A 176 12.45 -18.11 -1.24
C THR A 176 12.60 -18.50 0.24
N LEU A 177 11.73 -17.96 1.09
CA LEU A 177 11.63 -18.25 2.52
C LEU A 177 10.27 -18.95 2.76
N GLU A 178 10.31 -20.09 3.46
CA GLU A 178 9.16 -20.92 3.86
C GLU A 178 8.90 -20.79 5.36
#